data_0ca96f032d515b02c4786067a0f98e39
#
_entry.id   0ca96f032d515b02c4786067a0f98e39
#
_cell.length_a   1.000
_cell.length_b   1.000
_cell.length_c   1.000
_cell.angle_alpha   90.00
_cell.angle_beta   90.00
_cell.angle_gamma   90.00
#
_symmetry.space_group_name_H-M   'P 1'
#
loop_
_entity.id
_entity.type
_entity.pdbx_description
1 polymer ?
#
loop_
_entity_poly.entity_id
_entity_poly.type
_entity_poly.pdbx_seq_one_letter_code
_entity_poly.pdbx_strand_id
1 'polypeptide(L)'
;ESRGEIKTIVDRRETEIKKDMITDEAKGKIIIGGSFISLDAYKKAIECKVAGIVVGGFNYYDLEEILGYTLGVAITGSEDLVTSLIVTEGYGKIQMGQQTFDLLNSHNGKLASVNGATQIRAGVIRPEIIIPINDSTTSSDDIKETLGIVIGSLVRVIRSPNFGKIGMVKELPSELRKMESETMVRVAIIDIDGNQFEIPRSNLEVVETD
;
A
#
# COMPACT_ATOMS: atom_id res chain seq x y z
N GLU A 1 4.97 -11.53 10.40
CA GLU A 1 5.87 -11.48 9.23
C GLU A 1 5.98 -12.86 8.62
N SER A 2 5.84 -12.96 7.28
CA SER A 2 5.87 -14.22 6.55
C SER A 2 6.64 -14.09 5.25
N ARG A 3 7.13 -15.23 4.73
CA ARG A 3 7.91 -15.30 3.51
C ARG A 3 7.37 -16.42 2.62
N GLY A 4 7.30 -16.18 1.32
CA GLY A 4 6.84 -17.17 0.35
C GLY A 4 6.93 -16.69 -1.08
N GLU A 5 6.64 -17.57 -2.01
CA GLU A 5 6.49 -17.25 -3.42
C GLU A 5 5.12 -16.59 -3.65
N ILE A 6 5.08 -15.54 -4.43
CA ILE A 6 3.84 -14.88 -4.82
C ILE A 6 3.03 -15.79 -5.74
N LYS A 7 1.76 -15.99 -5.43
CA LYS A 7 0.79 -16.70 -6.27
C LYS A 7 -0.48 -15.87 -6.43
N THR A 8 -0.67 -15.26 -7.59
CA THR A 8 -1.94 -14.63 -7.94
C THR A 8 -2.96 -15.73 -8.26
N ILE A 9 -4.11 -15.70 -7.58
CA ILE A 9 -5.16 -16.72 -7.71
C ILE A 9 -6.45 -16.17 -8.32
N VAL A 10 -6.46 -14.90 -8.72
CA VAL A 10 -7.58 -14.21 -9.36
C VAL A 10 -7.11 -13.51 -10.63
N ASP A 11 -7.94 -13.49 -11.66
CA ASP A 11 -7.60 -12.85 -12.95
C ASP A 11 -7.90 -11.35 -12.95
N ARG A 12 -8.71 -10.88 -12.00
CA ARG A 12 -9.19 -9.49 -11.94
C ARG A 12 -9.18 -8.98 -10.51
N ARG A 13 -8.88 -7.70 -10.36
CA ARG A 13 -8.85 -7.02 -9.06
C ARG A 13 -10.23 -6.91 -8.36
N GLU A 14 -11.33 -7.09 -9.09
CA GLU A 14 -12.70 -7.12 -8.54
C GLU A 14 -13.07 -8.49 -7.95
N THR A 15 -12.32 -9.53 -8.28
CA THR A 15 -12.67 -10.92 -7.91
C THR A 15 -12.48 -11.14 -6.40
N GLU A 16 -13.49 -11.70 -5.77
CA GLU A 16 -13.45 -12.14 -4.37
C GLU A 16 -12.75 -13.51 -4.26
N ILE A 17 -11.87 -13.67 -3.29
CA ILE A 17 -11.27 -14.97 -2.98
C ILE A 17 -12.32 -15.84 -2.27
N LYS A 18 -12.66 -16.99 -2.88
CA LYS A 18 -13.54 -17.98 -2.32
C LYS A 18 -12.76 -19.19 -1.79
N LYS A 19 -13.40 -19.96 -0.90
CA LYS A 19 -12.79 -21.13 -0.25
C LYS A 19 -12.26 -22.16 -1.24
N ASP A 20 -12.97 -22.42 -2.33
CA ASP A 20 -12.62 -23.38 -3.38
C ASP A 20 -11.40 -22.98 -4.23
N MET A 21 -11.05 -21.70 -4.22
CA MET A 21 -9.87 -21.19 -4.92
C MET A 21 -8.56 -21.45 -4.14
N ILE A 22 -8.66 -21.80 -2.84
CA ILE A 22 -7.50 -22.09 -1.99
C ILE A 22 -7.28 -23.58 -1.94
N THR A 23 -6.22 -24.04 -2.61
CA THR A 23 -5.83 -25.44 -2.73
C THR A 23 -4.49 -25.69 -1.99
N ASP A 24 -4.12 -26.96 -1.86
CA ASP A 24 -2.85 -27.35 -1.23
C ASP A 24 -1.61 -26.79 -1.95
N GLU A 25 -1.74 -26.42 -3.23
CA GLU A 25 -0.69 -25.74 -3.99
C GLU A 25 -0.34 -24.34 -3.44
N ALA A 26 -1.21 -23.76 -2.62
CA ALA A 26 -1.00 -22.47 -1.97
C ALA A 26 -0.14 -22.57 -0.70
N LYS A 27 0.22 -23.78 -0.27
CA LYS A 27 1.04 -24.02 0.93
C LYS A 27 2.37 -23.26 0.86
N GLY A 28 2.63 -22.46 1.89
CA GLY A 28 3.85 -21.67 2.02
C GLY A 28 3.97 -20.52 1.03
N LYS A 29 2.92 -20.21 0.25
CA LYS A 29 2.91 -19.11 -0.71
C LYS A 29 2.24 -17.87 -0.15
N ILE A 30 2.50 -16.73 -0.79
CA ILE A 30 1.80 -15.47 -0.56
C ILE A 30 0.76 -15.33 -1.67
N ILE A 31 -0.51 -15.43 -1.28
CA ILE A 31 -1.64 -15.32 -2.22
C ILE A 31 -1.95 -13.86 -2.49
N ILE A 32 -2.03 -13.51 -3.76
CA ILE A 32 -2.56 -12.22 -4.20
C ILE A 32 -4.01 -12.42 -4.66
N GLY A 33 -4.91 -11.70 -4.01
CA GLY A 33 -6.33 -11.67 -4.34
C GLY A 33 -6.77 -10.36 -4.98
N GLY A 34 -8.07 -10.22 -5.15
CA GLY A 34 -8.69 -9.02 -5.73
C GLY A 34 -9.35 -8.14 -4.65
N SER A 35 -10.68 -8.12 -4.65
CA SER A 35 -11.45 -7.16 -3.83
C SER A 35 -11.67 -7.57 -2.38
N PHE A 36 -11.72 -8.87 -2.10
CA PHE A 36 -12.16 -9.37 -0.79
C PHE A 36 -11.77 -10.82 -0.58
N ILE A 37 -11.64 -11.23 0.68
CA ILE A 37 -11.59 -12.62 1.09
C ILE A 37 -12.61 -12.87 2.20
N SER A 38 -13.39 -13.95 2.10
CA SER A 38 -14.33 -14.34 3.14
C SER A 38 -13.62 -15.01 4.32
N LEU A 39 -14.26 -15.01 5.50
CA LEU A 39 -13.74 -15.68 6.70
C LEU A 39 -13.47 -17.16 6.46
N ASP A 40 -14.40 -17.85 5.77
CA ASP A 40 -14.25 -19.28 5.46
C ASP A 40 -13.05 -19.55 4.54
N ALA A 41 -12.82 -18.65 3.56
CA ALA A 41 -11.65 -18.73 2.69
C ALA A 41 -10.36 -18.46 3.48
N TYR A 42 -10.36 -17.49 4.38
CA TYR A 42 -9.20 -17.21 5.24
C TYR A 42 -8.90 -18.38 6.20
N LYS A 43 -9.92 -18.98 6.83
CA LYS A 43 -9.76 -20.19 7.65
C LYS A 43 -9.18 -21.35 6.83
N LYS A 44 -9.63 -21.51 5.58
CA LYS A 44 -9.08 -22.50 4.66
C LYS A 44 -7.60 -22.24 4.33
N ALA A 45 -7.22 -20.99 4.17
CA ALA A 45 -5.82 -20.60 3.95
C ALA A 45 -4.93 -20.98 5.15
N ILE A 46 -5.41 -20.81 6.39
CA ILE A 46 -4.72 -21.26 7.59
C ILE A 46 -4.55 -22.80 7.57
N GLU A 47 -5.60 -23.55 7.26
CA GLU A 47 -5.54 -25.01 7.16
C GLU A 47 -4.52 -25.47 6.12
N CYS A 48 -4.46 -24.81 4.96
CA CYS A 48 -3.52 -25.08 3.88
C CYS A 48 -2.10 -24.55 4.16
N LYS A 49 -1.89 -23.87 5.31
CA LYS A 49 -0.60 -23.27 5.70
C LYS A 49 -0.09 -22.26 4.66
N VAL A 50 -0.98 -21.41 4.17
CA VAL A 50 -0.63 -20.27 3.33
C VAL A 50 0.22 -19.29 4.15
N ALA A 51 1.32 -18.79 3.61
CA ALA A 51 2.23 -17.92 4.32
C ALA A 51 1.63 -16.52 4.52
N GLY A 52 0.98 -15.97 3.49
CA GLY A 52 0.36 -14.65 3.56
C GLY A 52 -0.73 -14.46 2.52
N ILE A 53 -1.59 -13.49 2.76
CA ILE A 53 -2.67 -13.07 1.85
C ILE A 53 -2.60 -11.58 1.71
N VAL A 54 -2.64 -11.10 0.46
CA VAL A 54 -2.75 -9.69 0.09
C VAL A 54 -4.06 -9.51 -0.67
N VAL A 55 -4.92 -8.64 -0.19
CA VAL A 55 -6.28 -8.45 -0.72
C VAL A 55 -6.73 -7.00 -0.57
N GLY A 56 -7.63 -6.52 -1.42
CA GLY A 56 -8.14 -5.15 -1.37
C GLY A 56 -8.88 -4.85 -0.08
N GLY A 57 -9.81 -5.71 0.33
CA GLY A 57 -10.63 -5.51 1.50
C GLY A 57 -10.86 -6.75 2.35
N PHE A 58 -11.24 -6.52 3.60
CA PHE A 58 -11.59 -7.56 4.56
C PHE A 58 -12.72 -7.08 5.49
N ASN A 59 -13.46 -8.01 6.10
CA ASN A 59 -14.51 -7.64 7.04
C ASN A 59 -13.93 -7.42 8.45
N TYR A 60 -14.21 -6.26 9.04
CA TYR A 60 -13.72 -5.91 10.38
C TYR A 60 -14.15 -6.91 11.46
N TYR A 61 -15.42 -7.34 11.45
CA TYR A 61 -15.95 -8.28 12.45
C TYR A 61 -15.33 -9.68 12.32
N ASP A 62 -15.04 -10.11 11.09
CA ASP A 62 -14.37 -11.38 10.85
C ASP A 62 -12.92 -11.34 11.36
N LEU A 63 -12.29 -10.17 11.35
CA LEU A 63 -10.95 -10.00 11.89
C LEU A 63 -10.93 -10.12 13.42
N GLU A 64 -11.95 -9.59 14.10
CA GLU A 64 -12.11 -9.80 15.54
C GLU A 64 -12.28 -11.29 15.90
N GLU A 65 -13.02 -12.05 15.08
CA GLU A 65 -13.18 -13.49 15.27
C GLU A 65 -11.86 -14.25 15.12
N ILE A 66 -11.03 -13.84 14.15
CA ILE A 66 -9.70 -14.45 13.91
C ILE A 66 -8.75 -14.17 15.07
N LEU A 67 -8.73 -12.93 15.56
CA LEU A 67 -7.81 -12.50 16.62
C LEU A 67 -8.28 -12.92 18.01
N GLY A 68 -9.58 -13.14 18.19
CA GLY A 68 -10.20 -13.45 19.50
C GLY A 68 -10.30 -12.24 20.42
N TYR A 69 -10.05 -11.03 19.91
CA TYR A 69 -10.21 -9.77 20.64
C TYR A 69 -10.53 -8.60 19.69
N THR A 70 -11.17 -7.56 20.24
CA THR A 70 -11.48 -6.34 19.48
C THR A 70 -10.20 -5.57 19.18
N LEU A 71 -9.95 -5.31 17.90
CA LEU A 71 -8.83 -4.51 17.48
C LEU A 71 -8.91 -3.09 18.03
N GLY A 72 -7.94 -2.73 18.84
CA GLY A 72 -7.76 -1.36 19.28
C GLY A 72 -7.19 -0.45 18.18
N VAL A 73 -6.86 0.78 18.57
CA VAL A 73 -6.35 1.82 17.65
C VAL A 73 -4.93 1.52 17.14
N ALA A 74 -4.24 0.54 17.67
CA ALA A 74 -2.90 0.14 17.25
C ALA A 74 -2.83 -1.37 17.10
N ILE A 75 -2.67 -1.83 15.87
CA ILE A 75 -2.20 -3.18 15.57
C ILE A 75 -0.68 -3.10 15.62
N THR A 76 -0.06 -3.84 16.51
CA THR A 76 1.38 -3.74 16.73
C THR A 76 2.18 -4.71 15.85
N GLY A 77 1.51 -5.63 15.15
CA GLY A 77 2.16 -6.69 14.37
C GLY A 77 2.79 -7.79 15.22
N SER A 78 2.49 -7.80 16.52
CA SER A 78 2.91 -8.85 17.46
C SER A 78 1.90 -9.99 17.56
N GLU A 79 0.83 -9.93 16.81
CA GLU A 79 -0.20 -10.97 16.76
C GLU A 79 0.36 -12.22 16.08
N ASP A 80 0.25 -13.36 16.75
CA ASP A 80 0.65 -14.68 16.23
C ASP A 80 -0.37 -15.20 15.21
N LEU A 81 -0.43 -14.54 14.06
CA LEU A 81 -1.21 -15.02 12.93
C LEU A 81 -0.41 -16.08 12.16
N VAL A 82 -0.99 -17.28 12.03
CA VAL A 82 -0.39 -18.37 11.24
C VAL A 82 -0.24 -17.98 9.76
N THR A 83 -1.17 -17.17 9.25
CA THR A 83 -1.19 -16.63 7.89
C THR A 83 -1.23 -15.10 7.97
N SER A 84 -0.20 -14.43 7.49
CA SER A 84 -0.19 -12.95 7.45
C SER A 84 -1.30 -12.41 6.56
N LEU A 85 -1.98 -11.35 6.99
CA LEU A 85 -3.01 -10.67 6.20
C LEU A 85 -2.60 -9.22 5.94
N ILE A 86 -2.57 -8.84 4.67
CA ILE A 86 -2.40 -7.46 4.24
C ILE A 86 -3.66 -7.03 3.50
N VAL A 87 -4.28 -5.95 3.99
CA VAL A 87 -5.45 -5.32 3.39
C VAL A 87 -4.98 -4.00 2.78
N THR A 88 -5.09 -3.85 1.45
CA THR A 88 -4.51 -2.70 0.73
C THR A 88 -5.38 -1.47 0.77
N GLU A 89 -6.70 -1.64 0.78
CA GLU A 89 -7.66 -0.52 0.66
C GLU A 89 -8.43 -0.26 1.96
N GLY A 90 -8.77 -1.30 2.72
CA GLY A 90 -9.47 -1.14 3.98
C GLY A 90 -10.56 -2.16 4.26
N TYR A 91 -11.51 -1.81 5.16
CA TYR A 91 -12.57 -2.71 5.53
C TYR A 91 -13.73 -2.68 4.53
N GLY A 92 -14.25 -3.86 4.19
CA GLY A 92 -15.35 -4.08 3.25
C GLY A 92 -14.89 -4.76 1.96
N LYS A 93 -15.81 -4.86 0.99
CA LYS A 93 -15.52 -5.39 -0.35
C LYS A 93 -15.02 -4.25 -1.24
N ILE A 94 -13.71 -4.04 -1.22
CA ILE A 94 -13.05 -2.95 -1.95
C ILE A 94 -12.01 -3.56 -2.89
N GLN A 95 -12.14 -3.29 -4.18
CA GLN A 95 -11.20 -3.79 -5.17
C GLN A 95 -9.81 -3.17 -4.95
N MET A 96 -8.77 -3.99 -5.07
CA MET A 96 -7.38 -3.52 -4.99
C MET A 96 -7.13 -2.42 -6.04
N GLY A 97 -6.32 -1.43 -5.71
CA GLY A 97 -5.87 -0.42 -6.66
C GLY A 97 -5.25 -1.08 -7.90
N GLN A 98 -5.52 -0.53 -9.11
CA GLN A 98 -5.07 -1.15 -10.36
C GLN A 98 -3.55 -1.33 -10.39
N GLN A 99 -2.82 -0.26 -10.11
CA GLN A 99 -1.35 -0.29 -10.12
C GLN A 99 -0.78 -1.31 -9.14
N THR A 100 -1.35 -1.40 -7.92
CA THR A 100 -0.94 -2.38 -6.91
C THR A 100 -1.18 -3.80 -7.38
N PHE A 101 -2.36 -4.07 -7.97
CA PHE A 101 -2.70 -5.38 -8.51
C PHE A 101 -1.79 -5.79 -9.66
N ASP A 102 -1.57 -4.90 -10.62
CA ASP A 102 -0.71 -5.16 -11.78
C ASP A 102 0.75 -5.37 -11.38
N LEU A 103 1.25 -4.56 -10.44
CA LEU A 103 2.59 -4.71 -9.88
C LEU A 103 2.77 -6.09 -9.23
N LEU A 104 1.88 -6.48 -8.32
CA LEU A 104 1.96 -7.76 -7.64
C LEU A 104 1.80 -8.94 -8.60
N ASN A 105 0.90 -8.81 -9.59
CA ASN A 105 0.71 -9.83 -10.61
C ASN A 105 1.92 -9.98 -11.53
N SER A 106 2.60 -8.90 -11.89
CA SER A 106 3.84 -8.95 -12.69
C SER A 106 4.99 -9.67 -11.97
N HIS A 107 4.90 -9.79 -10.64
CA HIS A 107 5.87 -10.51 -9.80
C HIS A 107 5.40 -11.91 -9.39
N ASN A 108 4.34 -12.43 -10.02
CA ASN A 108 3.86 -13.78 -9.79
C ASN A 108 5.00 -14.82 -9.96
N GLY A 109 5.14 -15.74 -9.03
CA GLY A 109 6.22 -16.73 -8.99
C GLY A 109 7.54 -16.22 -8.36
N LYS A 110 7.68 -14.95 -8.02
CA LYS A 110 8.85 -14.42 -7.31
C LYS A 110 8.72 -14.57 -5.80
N LEU A 111 9.86 -14.70 -5.14
CA LEU A 111 9.91 -14.75 -3.68
C LEU A 111 9.63 -13.36 -3.10
N ALA A 112 8.84 -13.31 -2.04
CA ALA A 112 8.56 -12.08 -1.30
C ALA A 112 8.55 -12.31 0.22
N SER A 113 8.72 -11.23 0.96
CA SER A 113 8.45 -11.14 2.39
C SER A 113 7.30 -10.18 2.62
N VAL A 114 6.37 -10.52 3.51
CA VAL A 114 5.22 -9.69 3.84
C VAL A 114 5.18 -9.41 5.33
N ASN A 115 4.90 -8.16 5.68
CA ASN A 115 4.69 -7.72 7.04
C ASN A 115 3.38 -6.94 7.11
N GLY A 116 2.40 -7.47 7.82
CA GLY A 116 1.09 -6.84 8.02
C GLY A 116 1.03 -5.85 9.19
N ALA A 117 2.15 -5.57 9.85
CA ALA A 117 2.19 -4.65 10.98
C ALA A 117 1.74 -3.24 10.56
N THR A 118 0.89 -2.63 11.39
CA THR A 118 0.43 -1.26 11.21
C THR A 118 0.38 -0.53 12.53
N GLN A 119 0.79 0.74 12.53
CA GLN A 119 0.75 1.61 13.69
C GLN A 119 0.50 3.05 13.25
N ILE A 120 -0.34 3.76 13.99
CA ILE A 120 -0.67 5.18 13.74
C ILE A 120 -0.34 6.10 14.92
N ARG A 121 0.01 5.54 16.08
CA ARG A 121 0.46 6.31 17.26
C ARG A 121 1.99 6.33 17.33
N ALA A 122 2.56 7.49 17.65
CA ALA A 122 4.01 7.69 17.78
C ALA A 122 4.83 7.36 16.54
N GLY A 123 4.23 7.54 15.37
CA GLY A 123 4.81 7.23 14.07
C GLY A 123 3.82 6.46 13.20
N VAL A 124 4.10 6.35 11.92
CA VAL A 124 3.26 5.59 10.98
C VAL A 124 4.07 4.39 10.50
N ILE A 125 3.59 3.20 10.87
CA ILE A 125 4.03 1.93 10.28
C ILE A 125 2.92 1.47 9.36
N ARG A 126 3.24 1.20 8.11
CA ARG A 126 2.33 0.66 7.12
C ARG A 126 2.71 -0.79 6.79
N PRO A 127 1.77 -1.64 6.42
CA PRO A 127 2.09 -2.96 5.88
C PRO A 127 3.04 -2.84 4.69
N GLU A 128 3.93 -3.80 4.56
CA GLU A 128 4.94 -3.81 3.50
C GLU A 128 5.06 -5.17 2.84
N ILE A 129 5.39 -5.14 1.55
CA ILE A 129 5.70 -6.33 0.74
C ILE A 129 7.05 -6.06 0.09
N ILE A 130 8.04 -6.88 0.41
CA ILE A 130 9.40 -6.76 -0.11
C ILE A 130 9.64 -7.86 -1.12
N ILE A 131 9.89 -7.50 -2.37
CA ILE A 131 10.18 -8.41 -3.47
C ILE A 131 11.61 -8.13 -3.94
N PRO A 132 12.58 -9.05 -3.72
CA PRO A 132 13.94 -8.87 -4.21
C PRO A 132 13.97 -8.84 -5.74
N ILE A 133 14.49 -7.78 -6.31
CA ILE A 133 14.69 -7.62 -7.75
C ILE A 133 16.18 -7.84 -8.02
N ASN A 134 16.51 -8.89 -8.78
CA ASN A 134 17.89 -9.20 -9.17
C ASN A 134 18.30 -8.43 -10.44
N ASP A 135 17.82 -7.22 -10.64
CA ASP A 135 18.25 -6.39 -11.76
C ASP A 135 19.56 -5.67 -11.41
N SER A 136 20.67 -6.25 -11.87
CA SER A 136 22.01 -5.68 -11.79
C SER A 136 22.21 -4.45 -12.72
N THR A 137 21.14 -3.87 -13.27
CA THR A 137 21.17 -2.77 -14.22
C THR A 137 20.67 -1.44 -13.68
N THR A 138 20.07 -1.39 -12.50
CA THR A 138 19.77 -0.11 -11.84
C THR A 138 21.05 0.37 -11.14
N SER A 139 21.76 1.29 -11.77
CA SER A 139 22.85 2.01 -11.14
C SER A 139 22.31 2.71 -9.87
N SER A 140 23.09 2.70 -8.80
CA SER A 140 22.73 3.34 -7.52
C SER A 140 22.45 4.84 -7.63
N ASP A 141 22.69 5.43 -8.81
CA ASP A 141 22.45 6.83 -9.12
C ASP A 141 20.99 7.09 -9.53
N ASP A 142 20.32 6.13 -10.19
CA ASP A 142 18.91 6.25 -10.58
C ASP A 142 17.95 6.17 -9.39
N ILE A 143 18.36 5.52 -8.30
CA ILE A 143 17.54 5.41 -7.07
C ILE A 143 17.58 6.71 -6.24
N LYS A 144 18.62 7.53 -6.38
CA LYS A 144 18.74 8.78 -5.62
C LYS A 144 17.88 9.92 -6.12
N GLU A 145 17.47 9.90 -7.39
CA GLU A 145 16.62 10.94 -7.98
C GLU A 145 15.13 10.74 -7.72
N THR A 146 14.69 9.53 -7.37
CA THR A 146 13.25 9.20 -7.23
C THR A 146 12.66 9.39 -5.82
N LEU A 147 13.47 9.72 -4.82
CA LEU A 147 13.03 9.80 -3.42
C LEU A 147 12.49 11.17 -2.97
N GLY A 148 12.25 12.10 -3.87
CA GLY A 148 11.77 13.43 -3.50
C GLY A 148 10.91 14.11 -4.57
N ILE A 149 10.21 15.16 -4.16
CA ILE A 149 9.51 16.04 -5.07
C ILE A 149 10.56 16.83 -5.87
N VAL A 150 10.55 16.68 -7.20
CA VAL A 150 11.42 17.42 -8.14
C VAL A 150 10.56 18.29 -9.06
N ILE A 151 11.19 19.25 -9.73
CA ILE A 151 10.51 20.04 -10.75
C ILE A 151 10.07 19.11 -11.89
N GLY A 152 8.80 19.20 -12.30
CA GLY A 152 8.17 18.31 -13.26
C GLY A 152 7.45 17.10 -12.64
N SER A 153 7.61 16.83 -11.33
CA SER A 153 6.84 15.78 -10.65
C SER A 153 5.35 16.07 -10.75
N LEU A 154 4.56 15.04 -11.06
CA LEU A 154 3.12 15.07 -10.88
C LEU A 154 2.81 14.84 -9.39
N VAL A 155 2.01 15.70 -8.79
CA VAL A 155 1.71 15.63 -7.36
C VAL A 155 0.22 15.77 -7.10
N ARG A 156 -0.23 15.09 -6.06
CA ARG A 156 -1.58 15.24 -5.51
C ARG A 156 -1.52 16.07 -4.23
N VAL A 157 -2.45 17.00 -4.08
CA VAL A 157 -2.59 17.78 -2.86
C VAL A 157 -3.38 16.98 -1.82
N ILE A 158 -2.82 16.77 -0.64
CA ILE A 158 -3.42 15.95 0.43
C ILE A 158 -4.03 16.77 1.57
N ARG A 159 -4.13 18.09 1.41
CA ARG A 159 -4.73 19.01 2.41
C ARG A 159 -5.59 20.10 1.76
N SER A 160 -6.62 20.53 2.53
CA SER A 160 -7.44 21.69 2.19
C SER A 160 -6.57 22.97 2.03
N PRO A 161 -6.95 23.93 1.15
CA PRO A 161 -8.19 24.02 0.37
C PRO A 161 -8.17 23.24 -0.95
N ASN A 162 -7.02 22.78 -1.44
CA ASN A 162 -6.88 22.12 -2.75
C ASN A 162 -6.87 20.60 -2.67
N PHE A 163 -7.42 20.01 -1.62
CA PHE A 163 -7.43 18.57 -1.37
C PHE A 163 -7.90 17.76 -2.60
N GLY A 164 -7.14 16.73 -2.96
CA GLY A 164 -7.45 15.81 -4.06
C GLY A 164 -7.08 16.31 -5.45
N LYS A 165 -6.74 17.60 -5.61
CA LYS A 165 -6.30 18.13 -6.90
C LYS A 165 -4.92 17.59 -7.27
N ILE A 166 -4.73 17.36 -8.57
CA ILE A 166 -3.47 16.90 -9.16
C ILE A 166 -2.88 18.06 -9.95
N GLY A 167 -1.57 18.24 -9.84
CA GLY A 167 -0.86 19.28 -10.58
C GLY A 167 0.61 18.94 -10.76
N MET A 168 1.29 19.74 -11.58
CA MET A 168 2.70 19.59 -11.90
C MET A 168 3.55 20.57 -11.11
N VAL A 169 4.63 20.13 -10.50
CA VAL A 169 5.59 20.96 -9.79
C VAL A 169 6.35 21.83 -10.81
N LYS A 170 6.22 23.15 -10.69
CA LYS A 170 6.93 24.13 -11.53
C LYS A 170 8.20 24.64 -10.87
N GLU A 171 8.15 24.89 -9.57
CA GLU A 171 9.28 25.45 -8.83
C GLU A 171 9.37 24.85 -7.42
N LEU A 172 10.57 24.77 -6.90
CA LEU A 172 10.88 24.33 -5.53
C LEU A 172 11.74 25.37 -4.82
N PRO A 173 11.15 26.49 -4.35
CA PRO A 173 11.90 27.52 -3.64
C PRO A 173 12.68 26.94 -2.47
N SER A 174 13.95 27.32 -2.34
CA SER A 174 14.80 26.92 -1.21
C SER A 174 14.49 27.64 0.09
N GLU A 175 13.91 28.83 -0.02
CA GLU A 175 13.55 29.67 1.10
C GLU A 175 12.31 29.17 1.82
N LEU A 176 12.28 29.33 3.14
CA LEU A 176 11.10 29.06 3.94
C LEU A 176 10.07 30.16 3.71
N ARG A 177 8.81 29.81 3.56
CA ARG A 177 7.68 30.72 3.46
C ARG A 177 6.84 30.70 4.73
N LYS A 178 6.42 31.90 5.16
CA LYS A 178 5.50 32.04 6.30
C LYS A 178 4.08 31.74 5.84
N MET A 179 3.45 30.75 6.44
CA MET A 179 2.05 30.39 6.18
C MET A 179 1.10 31.23 7.06
N GLU A 180 -0.20 31.18 6.76
CA GLU A 180 -1.24 31.83 7.57
C GLU A 180 -1.24 31.32 9.03
N SER A 181 -0.79 30.10 9.26
CA SER A 181 -0.57 29.49 10.59
C SER A 181 0.66 30.02 11.32
N GLU A 182 1.33 31.05 10.77
CA GLU A 182 2.61 31.60 11.26
C GLU A 182 3.82 30.65 11.20
N THR A 183 3.63 29.41 10.75
CA THR A 183 4.69 28.42 10.61
C THR A 183 5.55 28.71 9.38
N MET A 184 6.87 28.56 9.53
CA MET A 184 7.82 28.65 8.42
C MET A 184 8.00 27.28 7.78
N VAL A 185 7.64 27.13 6.51
CA VAL A 185 7.69 25.84 5.80
C VAL A 185 8.32 25.95 4.42
N ARG A 186 8.83 24.84 3.91
CA ARG A 186 9.24 24.73 2.50
C ARG A 186 8.00 24.50 1.65
N VAL A 187 7.90 25.25 0.56
CA VAL A 187 6.79 25.21 -0.39
C VAL A 187 7.22 24.65 -1.74
N ALA A 188 6.24 24.27 -2.55
CA ALA A 188 6.37 24.04 -3.97
C ALA A 188 5.35 24.89 -4.71
N ILE A 189 5.72 25.41 -5.87
CA ILE A 189 4.80 26.06 -6.80
C ILE A 189 4.26 25.00 -7.74
N ILE A 190 2.95 24.81 -7.72
CA ILE A 190 2.26 23.76 -8.47
C ILE A 190 1.29 24.37 -9.45
N ASP A 191 1.34 23.91 -10.68
CA ASP A 191 0.38 24.23 -11.71
C ASP A 191 -0.78 23.22 -11.66
N ILE A 192 -1.97 23.73 -11.37
CA ILE A 192 -3.21 22.96 -11.37
C ILE A 192 -4.16 23.64 -12.36
N ASP A 193 -4.47 23.00 -13.45
CA ASP A 193 -5.39 23.52 -14.49
C ASP A 193 -4.99 24.92 -15.02
N GLY A 194 -3.69 25.19 -15.18
CA GLY A 194 -3.16 26.45 -15.66
C GLY A 194 -3.07 27.56 -14.60
N ASN A 195 -3.40 27.28 -13.35
CA ASN A 195 -3.24 28.18 -12.22
C ASN A 195 -2.11 27.72 -11.31
N GLN A 196 -1.29 28.66 -10.86
CA GLN A 196 -0.19 28.36 -9.94
C GLN A 196 -0.63 28.53 -8.48
N PHE A 197 -0.28 27.54 -7.67
CA PHE A 197 -0.55 27.50 -6.23
C PHE A 197 0.75 27.28 -5.47
N GLU A 198 0.94 28.06 -4.41
CA GLU A 198 2.01 27.87 -3.45
C GLU A 198 1.51 26.90 -2.34
N ILE A 199 2.05 25.70 -2.28
CA ILE A 199 1.59 24.64 -1.37
C ILE A 199 2.76 24.10 -0.56
N PRO A 200 2.61 23.92 0.77
CA PRO A 200 3.63 23.25 1.59
C PRO A 200 4.00 21.89 1.04
N ARG A 201 5.30 21.56 0.95
CA ARG A 201 5.76 20.26 0.43
C ARG A 201 5.22 19.08 1.24
N SER A 202 4.99 19.26 2.53
CA SER A 202 4.36 18.27 3.41
C SER A 202 2.89 17.99 3.08
N ASN A 203 2.25 18.81 2.25
CA ASN A 203 0.86 18.67 1.82
C ASN A 203 0.76 18.07 0.40
N LEU A 204 1.84 17.52 -0.10
CA LEU A 204 1.96 16.95 -1.43
C LEU A 204 2.38 15.49 -1.37
N GLU A 205 1.79 14.71 -2.24
CA GLU A 205 2.14 13.31 -2.49
C GLU A 205 2.51 13.16 -3.97
N VAL A 206 3.66 12.56 -4.26
CA VAL A 206 4.08 12.30 -5.64
C VAL A 206 3.15 11.25 -6.23
N VAL A 207 2.62 11.52 -7.43
CA VAL A 207 1.87 10.56 -8.23
C VAL A 207 2.85 10.00 -9.24
N GLU A 208 3.26 8.77 -9.05
CA GLU A 208 4.07 8.07 -10.04
C GLU A 208 3.19 7.76 -11.25
N THR A 209 3.58 8.29 -12.40
CA THR A 209 3.01 7.91 -13.70
C THR A 209 4.05 7.07 -14.40
N ASP A 210 3.69 5.82 -14.70
CA ASP A 210 4.45 4.96 -15.62
C ASP A 210 4.54 5.59 -17.03
#